data_330ded746830b75fdf25f5a3c1739779
#
_entry.id   330ded746830b75fdf25f5a3c1739779
#
_cell.length_a   1.000
_cell.length_b   1.000
_cell.length_c   1.000
_cell.angle_alpha   90.00
_cell.angle_beta   90.00
_cell.angle_gamma   90.00
#
_symmetry.space_group_name_H-M   'P 1'
#
loop_
_entity.id
_entity.type
_entity.pdbx_description
1 polymer ?
#
loop_
_entity_poly.entity_id
_entity_poly.type
_entity_poly.pdbx_seq_one_letter_code
_entity_poly.pdbx_strand_id
1 'polypeptide(L)'
;MTNPELRGGSFLIIGFGREGRSVLDHIQSLYPNARIGIADQGVPEDRPAGVELFTGANYLASASLFDTIIRSPGVSIRAIKPHLSESSHLTSATNIFFAECPGIIVGVTGTKGKSTTSSLAAAILSEVFGDVRLVGNIGAPMLNHLQGATADTIFVVELSSFQLEDLRFSPHVSILLNIAPEHLDYHGGFEPYCAAKANIARHQLASAILITHEENQLLRDITSECAAMRHHFNERLSASSTTYVTDGTIVIDQGGYRTPIARTNDLPIIGPGNLQNSLAAITCAVALGGTIEQIQQGLRNFKPLEHRLEFVATRHEISFYNDSLATIPDALMNALVALGDEVETVIAGGFDRGVDMTPLGPAFAASKVKNLLLFPTTGQKIWDAAIAAQPQREYTRVDVHTMSEAVQAAYDLTSPGKICLMSPASSSFSVFTDYRDRGEQFKDAVKRLAPQKKL
;
A
#
# COMPACT_ATOMS: atom_id res chain seq x y z
N MET A 1 7.44 -0.89 -31.98
CA MET A 1 8.84 -0.64 -31.53
C MET A 1 9.22 -1.77 -30.59
N THR A 2 10.43 -2.30 -30.69
CA THR A 2 10.91 -3.34 -29.76
C THR A 2 11.19 -2.70 -28.41
N ASN A 3 10.70 -3.33 -27.31
CA ASN A 3 10.95 -2.85 -25.96
C ASN A 3 12.46 -2.94 -25.63
N PRO A 4 13.11 -1.82 -25.24
CA PRO A 4 14.55 -1.81 -24.93
C PRO A 4 14.91 -2.65 -23.70
N GLU A 5 13.92 -3.02 -22.88
CA GLU A 5 14.08 -3.89 -21.71
C GLU A 5 14.04 -5.38 -22.05
N LEU A 6 13.54 -5.77 -23.23
CA LEU A 6 13.50 -7.15 -23.72
C LEU A 6 14.54 -7.36 -24.83
N ARG A 7 15.72 -7.79 -24.45
CA ARG A 7 16.89 -7.95 -25.34
C ARG A 7 17.20 -9.41 -25.61
N GLY A 8 17.69 -9.70 -26.80
CA GLY A 8 18.07 -11.05 -27.19
C GLY A 8 16.87 -11.94 -27.52
N GLY A 9 17.08 -13.25 -27.54
CA GLY A 9 16.08 -14.26 -27.91
C GLY A 9 15.71 -15.21 -26.78
N SER A 10 16.32 -15.05 -25.59
CA SER A 10 16.08 -15.91 -24.44
C SER A 10 15.80 -15.10 -23.19
N PHE A 11 14.75 -15.49 -22.44
CA PHE A 11 14.23 -14.78 -21.27
C PHE A 11 14.14 -15.70 -20.06
N LEU A 12 14.69 -15.27 -18.92
CA LEU A 12 14.54 -15.95 -17.65
C LEU A 12 13.67 -15.11 -16.71
N ILE A 13 12.59 -15.67 -16.23
CA ILE A 13 11.70 -15.07 -15.21
C ILE A 13 12.13 -15.60 -13.84
N ILE A 14 12.63 -14.74 -12.96
CA ILE A 14 13.02 -15.08 -11.60
C ILE A 14 11.90 -14.71 -10.62
N GLY A 15 11.32 -15.74 -9.95
CA GLY A 15 10.14 -15.62 -9.11
C GLY A 15 8.85 -15.71 -9.92
N PHE A 16 8.07 -16.79 -9.71
CA PHE A 16 6.89 -17.10 -10.52
C PHE A 16 5.58 -16.89 -9.75
N GLY A 17 5.48 -15.77 -9.04
CA GLY A 17 4.24 -15.29 -8.45
C GLY A 17 3.34 -14.58 -9.48
N ARG A 18 2.45 -13.71 -9.00
CA ARG A 18 1.48 -12.96 -9.85
C ARG A 18 2.18 -12.12 -10.95
N GLU A 19 3.25 -11.41 -10.61
CA GLU A 19 4.00 -10.62 -11.59
C GLU A 19 4.74 -11.50 -12.59
N GLY A 20 5.38 -12.59 -12.13
CA GLY A 20 6.09 -13.53 -13.01
C GLY A 20 5.17 -14.18 -14.05
N ARG A 21 3.93 -14.52 -13.67
CA ARG A 21 2.90 -15.03 -14.60
C ARG A 21 2.52 -13.98 -15.65
N SER A 22 2.29 -12.74 -15.21
CA SER A 22 1.99 -11.63 -16.10
C SER A 22 3.12 -11.34 -17.09
N VAL A 23 4.38 -11.46 -16.65
CA VAL A 23 5.55 -11.35 -17.52
C VAL A 23 5.59 -12.48 -18.55
N LEU A 24 5.30 -13.73 -18.14
CA LEU A 24 5.27 -14.86 -19.05
C LEU A 24 4.25 -14.65 -20.18
N ASP A 25 3.01 -14.30 -19.81
CA ASP A 25 1.92 -14.04 -20.76
C ASP A 25 2.31 -12.92 -21.75
N HIS A 26 2.92 -11.87 -21.22
CA HIS A 26 3.38 -10.73 -22.00
C HIS A 26 4.48 -11.12 -23.00
N ILE A 27 5.53 -11.84 -22.56
CA ILE A 27 6.61 -12.30 -23.42
C ILE A 27 6.10 -13.27 -24.48
N GLN A 28 5.26 -14.23 -24.12
CA GLN A 28 4.71 -15.19 -25.09
C GLN A 28 3.85 -14.50 -26.16
N SER A 29 3.15 -13.43 -25.80
CA SER A 29 2.37 -12.65 -26.78
C SER A 29 3.25 -11.89 -27.79
N LEU A 30 4.40 -11.38 -27.35
CA LEU A 30 5.33 -10.59 -28.18
C LEU A 30 6.35 -11.46 -28.92
N TYR A 31 6.79 -12.54 -28.27
CA TYR A 31 7.87 -13.42 -28.74
C TYR A 31 7.46 -14.90 -28.67
N PRO A 32 6.51 -15.36 -29.50
CA PRO A 32 5.92 -16.71 -29.38
C PRO A 32 6.91 -17.87 -29.57
N ASN A 33 8.08 -17.60 -30.18
CA ASN A 33 9.14 -18.58 -30.42
C ASN A 33 10.36 -18.39 -29.52
N ALA A 34 10.30 -17.50 -28.51
CA ALA A 34 11.43 -17.24 -27.63
C ALA A 34 11.70 -18.45 -26.72
N ARG A 35 12.96 -18.62 -26.38
CA ARG A 35 13.37 -19.53 -25.30
C ARG A 35 13.04 -18.88 -23.96
N ILE A 36 12.16 -19.49 -23.15
CA ILE A 36 11.73 -18.95 -21.85
C ILE A 36 12.09 -19.93 -20.75
N GLY A 37 12.73 -19.44 -19.70
CA GLY A 37 12.99 -20.12 -18.46
C GLY A 37 12.24 -19.48 -17.30
N ILE A 38 11.85 -20.30 -16.33
CA ILE A 38 11.30 -19.87 -15.04
C ILE A 38 12.25 -20.38 -13.95
N ALA A 39 12.71 -19.50 -13.10
CA ALA A 39 13.57 -19.81 -11.96
C ALA A 39 12.86 -19.42 -10.66
N ASP A 40 12.58 -20.40 -9.79
CA ASP A 40 11.91 -20.17 -8.50
C ASP A 40 12.47 -21.11 -7.43
N GLN A 41 12.46 -20.69 -6.18
CA GLN A 41 12.89 -21.53 -5.07
C GLN A 41 11.96 -22.76 -4.91
N GLY A 42 10.67 -22.54 -5.09
CA GLY A 42 9.65 -23.59 -5.07
C GLY A 42 9.34 -24.16 -6.47
N VAL A 43 8.64 -25.27 -6.52
CA VAL A 43 8.09 -25.79 -7.77
C VAL A 43 6.73 -25.13 -7.98
N PRO A 44 6.52 -24.38 -9.09
CA PRO A 44 5.21 -23.81 -9.38
C PRO A 44 4.14 -24.89 -9.50
N GLU A 45 2.96 -24.67 -8.90
CA GLU A 45 1.82 -25.59 -8.98
C GLU A 45 1.38 -25.79 -10.44
N ASP A 46 1.29 -24.68 -11.19
CA ASP A 46 1.03 -24.71 -12.62
C ASP A 46 2.36 -24.71 -13.38
N ARG A 47 2.57 -25.72 -14.22
CA ARG A 47 3.71 -25.77 -15.13
C ARG A 47 3.29 -25.29 -16.51
N PRO A 48 3.66 -24.05 -16.90
CA PRO A 48 3.36 -23.58 -18.24
C PRO A 48 4.04 -24.46 -19.29
N ALA A 49 3.35 -24.74 -20.39
CA ALA A 49 3.92 -25.51 -21.49
C ALA A 49 5.01 -24.71 -22.23
N GLY A 50 6.03 -25.39 -22.70
CA GLY A 50 7.07 -24.78 -23.54
C GLY A 50 8.09 -23.90 -22.80
N VAL A 51 8.17 -24.01 -21.46
CA VAL A 51 9.17 -23.28 -20.65
C VAL A 51 10.12 -24.24 -19.94
N GLU A 52 11.36 -23.79 -19.72
CA GLU A 52 12.35 -24.50 -18.93
C GLU A 52 12.16 -24.14 -17.44
N LEU A 53 12.22 -25.12 -16.53
CA LEU A 53 12.05 -24.88 -15.08
C LEU A 53 13.38 -25.09 -14.35
N PHE A 54 13.76 -24.11 -13.54
CA PHE A 54 14.93 -24.13 -12.66
C PHE A 54 14.45 -23.91 -11.21
N THR A 55 14.50 -24.96 -10.39
CA THR A 55 13.92 -24.91 -9.03
C THR A 55 14.91 -25.38 -7.96
N GLY A 56 14.60 -25.11 -6.69
CA GLY A 56 15.41 -25.50 -5.55
C GLY A 56 16.51 -24.52 -5.22
N ALA A 57 17.45 -24.91 -4.35
CA ALA A 57 18.43 -24.01 -3.75
C ALA A 57 19.32 -23.23 -4.73
N ASN A 58 19.60 -23.80 -5.90
CA ASN A 58 20.50 -23.23 -6.91
C ASN A 58 19.77 -22.58 -8.10
N TYR A 59 18.49 -22.28 -7.99
CA TYR A 59 17.65 -21.77 -9.09
C TYR A 59 18.23 -20.51 -9.75
N LEU A 60 18.95 -19.64 -9.01
CA LEU A 60 19.56 -18.42 -9.53
C LEU A 60 20.74 -18.66 -10.48
N ALA A 61 21.39 -19.84 -10.40
CA ALA A 61 22.52 -20.16 -11.28
C ALA A 61 22.13 -20.21 -12.77
N SER A 62 20.84 -20.43 -13.07
CA SER A 62 20.30 -20.39 -14.44
C SER A 62 20.37 -19.00 -15.09
N ALA A 63 20.59 -17.93 -14.32
CA ALA A 63 20.62 -16.56 -14.84
C ALA A 63 21.71 -16.34 -15.90
N SER A 64 22.85 -17.06 -15.82
CA SER A 64 23.91 -16.96 -16.82
C SER A 64 23.58 -17.61 -18.18
N LEU A 65 22.48 -18.35 -18.28
CA LEU A 65 22.08 -19.11 -19.48
C LEU A 65 21.15 -18.33 -20.43
N PHE A 66 20.74 -17.11 -20.04
CA PHE A 66 19.73 -16.32 -20.74
C PHE A 66 20.22 -14.89 -21.01
N ASP A 67 19.70 -14.30 -22.10
CA ASP A 67 20.06 -12.93 -22.49
C ASP A 67 19.41 -11.87 -21.59
N THR A 68 18.14 -12.03 -21.32
CA THR A 68 17.35 -11.11 -20.45
C THR A 68 16.85 -11.82 -19.21
N ILE A 69 17.15 -11.25 -18.07
CA ILE A 69 16.76 -11.75 -16.75
C ILE A 69 15.71 -10.80 -16.17
N ILE A 70 14.51 -11.30 -15.99
CA ILE A 70 13.38 -10.50 -15.49
C ILE A 70 13.09 -10.92 -14.05
N ARG A 71 13.46 -10.07 -13.10
CA ARG A 71 13.27 -10.37 -11.68
C ARG A 71 11.89 -9.99 -11.17
N SER A 72 11.32 -10.80 -10.31
CA SER A 72 10.22 -10.40 -9.43
C SER A 72 10.75 -9.53 -8.28
N PRO A 73 9.96 -8.55 -7.78
CA PRO A 73 10.39 -7.63 -6.71
C PRO A 73 10.85 -8.32 -5.43
N GLY A 74 10.28 -9.49 -5.10
CA GLY A 74 10.67 -10.26 -3.91
C GLY A 74 12.07 -10.87 -3.95
N VAL A 75 12.74 -10.90 -5.12
CA VAL A 75 14.09 -11.46 -5.26
C VAL A 75 15.09 -10.30 -5.34
N SER A 76 15.99 -10.22 -4.36
CA SER A 76 16.97 -9.14 -4.25
C SER A 76 17.95 -9.16 -5.43
N ILE A 77 18.25 -7.98 -5.98
CA ILE A 77 19.31 -7.78 -6.99
C ILE A 77 20.65 -8.29 -6.50
N ARG A 78 20.96 -8.12 -5.21
CA ARG A 78 22.20 -8.60 -4.61
C ARG A 78 22.35 -10.12 -4.69
N ALA A 79 21.25 -10.86 -4.61
CA ALA A 79 21.27 -12.30 -4.77
C ALA A 79 21.44 -12.74 -6.21
N ILE A 80 20.93 -11.96 -7.19
CA ILE A 80 20.98 -12.31 -8.61
C ILE A 80 22.34 -11.96 -9.24
N LYS A 81 22.92 -10.79 -8.89
CA LYS A 81 24.15 -10.27 -9.48
C LYS A 81 25.30 -11.26 -9.63
N PRO A 82 25.62 -12.13 -8.63
CA PRO A 82 26.72 -13.09 -8.74
C PRO A 82 26.51 -14.16 -9.83
N HIS A 83 25.28 -14.32 -10.32
CA HIS A 83 24.89 -15.34 -11.30
C HIS A 83 24.69 -14.78 -12.72
N LEU A 84 24.86 -13.48 -12.93
CA LEU A 84 24.74 -12.87 -14.25
C LEU A 84 26.00 -13.14 -15.08
N SER A 85 25.84 -13.33 -16.40
CA SER A 85 26.93 -13.24 -17.36
C SER A 85 27.21 -11.78 -17.71
N GLU A 86 28.37 -11.48 -18.34
CA GLU A 86 28.69 -10.14 -18.79
C GLU A 86 27.71 -9.59 -19.86
N SER A 87 27.07 -10.48 -20.61
CA SER A 87 26.07 -10.14 -21.62
C SER A 87 24.65 -10.10 -21.11
N SER A 88 24.39 -10.56 -19.87
CA SER A 88 23.02 -10.62 -19.31
C SER A 88 22.46 -9.23 -19.08
N HIS A 89 21.24 -9.00 -19.56
CA HIS A 89 20.44 -7.80 -19.26
C HIS A 89 19.47 -8.08 -18.12
N LEU A 90 19.70 -7.46 -16.96
CA LEU A 90 18.79 -7.57 -15.81
C LEU A 90 17.71 -6.50 -15.90
N THR A 91 16.44 -6.90 -15.80
CA THR A 91 15.28 -6.01 -15.79
C THR A 91 14.18 -6.50 -14.86
N SER A 92 13.04 -5.84 -14.87
CA SER A 92 11.85 -6.17 -14.07
C SER A 92 10.56 -5.89 -14.85
N ALA A 93 9.43 -6.48 -14.38
CA ALA A 93 8.11 -6.18 -14.92
C ALA A 93 7.82 -4.66 -14.92
N THR A 94 8.30 -3.96 -13.89
CA THR A 94 8.13 -2.51 -13.74
C THR A 94 8.87 -1.75 -14.85
N ASN A 95 10.12 -2.08 -15.12
CA ASN A 95 10.89 -1.46 -16.21
C ASN A 95 10.24 -1.74 -17.58
N ILE A 96 9.81 -2.98 -17.84
CA ILE A 96 9.13 -3.36 -19.09
C ILE A 96 7.86 -2.52 -19.27
N PHE A 97 7.04 -2.40 -18.21
CA PHE A 97 5.83 -1.59 -18.25
C PHE A 97 6.13 -0.12 -18.56
N PHE A 98 7.10 0.49 -17.87
CA PHE A 98 7.45 1.90 -18.08
C PHE A 98 7.96 2.18 -19.49
N ALA A 99 8.71 1.23 -20.07
CA ALA A 99 9.22 1.36 -21.43
C ALA A 99 8.14 1.24 -22.51
N GLU A 100 7.05 0.54 -22.24
CA GLU A 100 5.95 0.30 -23.21
C GLU A 100 4.72 1.17 -22.98
N CYS A 101 4.56 1.74 -21.80
CA CYS A 101 3.35 2.48 -21.44
C CYS A 101 3.15 3.69 -22.36
N PRO A 102 2.06 3.74 -23.14
CA PRO A 102 1.82 4.86 -24.06
C PRO A 102 1.20 6.07 -23.34
N GLY A 103 0.64 5.87 -22.15
CA GLY A 103 -0.13 6.86 -21.40
C GLY A 103 0.68 7.59 -20.32
N ILE A 104 -0.02 8.39 -19.55
CA ILE A 104 0.55 9.14 -18.43
C ILE A 104 0.65 8.23 -17.20
N ILE A 105 1.83 8.15 -16.59
CA ILE A 105 2.06 7.40 -15.36
C ILE A 105 2.08 8.36 -14.17
N VAL A 106 1.19 8.13 -13.20
CA VAL A 106 1.18 8.72 -11.87
C VAL A 106 1.72 7.68 -10.89
N GLY A 107 2.97 7.78 -10.49
CA GLY A 107 3.59 6.84 -9.57
C GLY A 107 3.43 7.28 -8.11
N VAL A 108 3.04 6.36 -7.23
CA VAL A 108 2.85 6.63 -5.81
C VAL A 108 3.73 5.72 -4.97
N THR A 109 4.60 6.29 -4.15
CA THR A 109 5.41 5.56 -3.17
C THR A 109 5.45 6.25 -1.82
N GLY A 110 5.96 5.56 -0.85
CA GLY A 110 6.14 5.96 0.54
C GLY A 110 6.33 4.73 1.42
N THR A 111 6.70 4.90 2.65
CA THR A 111 6.67 3.80 3.62
C THR A 111 5.22 3.43 3.92
N LYS A 112 4.40 4.41 4.27
CA LYS A 112 2.96 4.26 4.57
C LYS A 112 2.12 5.11 3.62
N GLY A 113 0.84 4.78 3.48
CA GLY A 113 -0.15 5.59 2.75
C GLY A 113 -0.27 5.30 1.25
N LYS A 114 0.63 4.54 0.64
CA LYS A 114 0.66 4.24 -0.81
C LYS A 114 -0.71 3.83 -1.38
N SER A 115 -1.27 2.74 -0.87
CA SER A 115 -2.52 2.16 -1.41
C SER A 115 -3.71 3.11 -1.27
N THR A 116 -3.81 3.81 -0.13
CA THR A 116 -4.86 4.80 0.11
C THR A 116 -4.73 5.97 -0.87
N THR A 117 -3.52 6.52 -1.01
CA THR A 117 -3.26 7.64 -1.92
C THR A 117 -3.48 7.25 -3.38
N SER A 118 -2.99 6.07 -3.80
CA SER A 118 -3.19 5.59 -5.17
C SER A 118 -4.67 5.39 -5.49
N SER A 119 -5.42 4.77 -4.59
CA SER A 119 -6.85 4.53 -4.79
C SER A 119 -7.66 5.85 -4.79
N LEU A 120 -7.32 6.79 -3.90
CA LEU A 120 -7.98 8.08 -3.85
C LEU A 120 -7.63 8.94 -5.07
N ALA A 121 -6.35 8.97 -5.47
CA ALA A 121 -5.92 9.64 -6.69
C ALA A 121 -6.62 9.07 -7.92
N ALA A 122 -6.72 7.74 -8.05
CA ALA A 122 -7.44 7.10 -9.15
C ALA A 122 -8.93 7.49 -9.17
N ALA A 123 -9.59 7.52 -8.01
CA ALA A 123 -10.99 7.93 -7.90
C ALA A 123 -11.21 9.39 -8.32
N ILE A 124 -10.33 10.32 -7.87
CA ILE A 124 -10.43 11.73 -8.26
C ILE A 124 -10.11 11.89 -9.75
N LEU A 125 -9.05 11.25 -10.24
CA LEU A 125 -8.64 11.36 -11.65
C LEU A 125 -9.66 10.74 -12.60
N SER A 126 -10.46 9.76 -12.17
CA SER A 126 -11.56 9.19 -12.96
C SER A 126 -12.69 10.19 -13.22
N GLU A 127 -12.81 11.25 -12.43
CA GLU A 127 -13.73 12.35 -12.72
C GLU A 127 -13.12 13.37 -13.71
N VAL A 128 -11.79 13.30 -13.93
CA VAL A 128 -11.07 14.24 -14.82
C VAL A 128 -10.81 13.61 -16.18
N PHE A 129 -10.49 12.31 -16.20
CA PHE A 129 -10.06 11.56 -17.40
C PHE A 129 -10.96 10.35 -17.65
N GLY A 130 -11.15 10.02 -18.94
CA GLY A 130 -12.06 8.93 -19.36
C GLY A 130 -11.51 7.51 -19.15
N ASP A 131 -10.19 7.32 -19.10
CA ASP A 131 -9.54 6.01 -18.89
C ASP A 131 -8.47 6.13 -17.82
N VAL A 132 -8.80 5.71 -16.59
CA VAL A 132 -7.89 5.70 -15.44
C VAL A 132 -7.76 4.27 -14.93
N ARG A 133 -6.51 3.77 -14.87
CA ARG A 133 -6.20 2.39 -14.48
C ARG A 133 -5.33 2.37 -13.22
N LEU A 134 -5.86 1.79 -12.13
CA LEU A 134 -5.12 1.59 -10.87
C LEU A 134 -4.40 0.24 -10.92
N VAL A 135 -3.06 0.26 -10.86
CA VAL A 135 -2.21 -0.92 -11.05
C VAL A 135 -0.99 -0.92 -10.13
N GLY A 136 -0.20 -1.98 -10.16
CA GLY A 136 1.08 -2.09 -9.47
C GLY A 136 1.04 -3.03 -8.27
N ASN A 137 1.59 -2.60 -7.14
CA ASN A 137 1.62 -3.38 -5.90
C ASN A 137 0.20 -3.60 -5.31
N ILE A 138 -0.76 -2.81 -5.73
CA ILE A 138 -2.20 -2.96 -5.47
C ILE A 138 -2.92 -3.34 -6.77
N GLY A 139 -4.04 -4.05 -6.66
CA GLY A 139 -4.85 -4.44 -7.81
C GLY A 139 -4.23 -5.57 -8.63
N ALA A 140 -4.13 -5.39 -9.95
CA ALA A 140 -3.59 -6.35 -10.89
C ALA A 140 -2.16 -5.99 -11.34
N PRO A 141 -1.37 -6.96 -11.85
CA PRO A 141 -0.07 -6.70 -12.44
C PRO A 141 -0.14 -5.69 -13.58
N MET A 142 0.83 -4.77 -13.63
CA MET A 142 0.83 -3.62 -14.55
C MET A 142 0.73 -4.03 -16.02
N LEU A 143 1.49 -5.04 -16.45
CA LEU A 143 1.55 -5.47 -17.85
C LEU A 143 0.20 -5.93 -18.40
N ASN A 144 -0.65 -6.52 -17.56
CA ASN A 144 -2.00 -6.96 -17.95
C ASN A 144 -2.92 -5.81 -18.38
N HIS A 145 -2.55 -4.58 -18.02
CA HIS A 145 -3.35 -3.38 -18.29
C HIS A 145 -2.80 -2.50 -19.42
N LEU A 146 -1.77 -2.95 -20.14
CA LEU A 146 -1.25 -2.23 -21.32
C LEU A 146 -2.19 -2.37 -22.52
N GLN A 147 -2.92 -3.48 -22.62
CA GLN A 147 -3.80 -3.72 -23.76
C GLN A 147 -4.89 -2.63 -23.85
N GLY A 148 -5.01 -2.06 -25.04
CA GLY A 148 -5.98 -0.99 -25.33
C GLY A 148 -5.66 0.37 -24.68
N ALA A 149 -4.50 0.51 -24.05
CA ALA A 149 -4.05 1.81 -23.54
C ALA A 149 -3.65 2.74 -24.68
N THR A 150 -3.90 4.03 -24.49
CA THR A 150 -3.55 5.11 -25.43
C THR A 150 -2.76 6.20 -24.73
N ALA A 151 -2.33 7.23 -25.45
CA ALA A 151 -1.67 8.39 -24.84
C ALA A 151 -2.55 9.16 -23.83
N ASP A 152 -3.89 9.00 -23.92
CA ASP A 152 -4.84 9.62 -23.01
C ASP A 152 -5.14 8.77 -21.75
N THR A 153 -4.64 7.54 -21.70
CA THR A 153 -4.82 6.66 -20.54
C THR A 153 -3.96 7.14 -19.36
N ILE A 154 -4.56 7.26 -18.19
CA ILE A 154 -3.85 7.57 -16.95
C ILE A 154 -3.62 6.29 -16.16
N PHE A 155 -2.37 5.95 -15.90
CA PHE A 155 -2.00 4.84 -15.02
C PHE A 155 -1.62 5.37 -13.64
N VAL A 156 -2.43 5.07 -12.62
CA VAL A 156 -2.05 5.32 -11.23
C VAL A 156 -1.37 4.06 -10.71
N VAL A 157 -0.07 4.16 -10.48
CA VAL A 157 0.79 3.00 -10.19
C VAL A 157 1.28 3.07 -8.74
N GLU A 158 0.84 2.12 -7.91
CA GLU A 158 1.45 1.94 -6.59
C GLU A 158 2.80 1.24 -6.73
N LEU A 159 3.87 1.88 -6.26
CA LEU A 159 5.25 1.40 -6.36
C LEU A 159 5.85 1.08 -4.99
N SER A 160 6.21 -0.18 -4.77
CA SER A 160 6.98 -0.62 -3.60
C SER A 160 8.46 -0.23 -3.74
N SER A 161 9.21 -0.24 -2.62
CA SER A 161 10.67 -0.03 -2.66
C SER A 161 11.40 -1.13 -3.44
N PHE A 162 10.84 -2.34 -3.45
CA PHE A 162 11.38 -3.48 -4.21
C PHE A 162 11.26 -3.28 -5.73
N GLN A 163 10.13 -2.70 -6.20
CA GLN A 163 9.91 -2.36 -7.60
C GLN A 163 10.75 -1.16 -8.05
N LEU A 164 10.98 -0.21 -7.14
CA LEU A 164 11.77 0.98 -7.39
C LEU A 164 13.28 0.74 -7.37
N GLU A 165 13.77 -0.37 -6.77
CA GLU A 165 15.20 -0.60 -6.53
C GLU A 165 16.06 -0.54 -7.82
N ASP A 166 15.55 -1.05 -8.93
CA ASP A 166 16.21 -1.05 -10.23
C ASP A 166 15.46 -0.26 -11.32
N LEU A 167 14.51 0.57 -10.93
CA LEU A 167 13.74 1.37 -11.88
C LEU A 167 14.64 2.38 -12.59
N ARG A 168 14.66 2.31 -13.93
CA ARG A 168 15.43 3.18 -14.83
C ARG A 168 14.63 4.32 -15.42
N PHE A 169 13.38 4.38 -15.08
CA PHE A 169 12.41 5.38 -15.53
C PHE A 169 11.84 6.12 -14.33
N SER A 170 11.21 7.24 -14.55
CA SER A 170 10.40 7.90 -13.55
C SER A 170 9.01 8.24 -14.10
N PRO A 171 7.97 8.23 -13.27
CA PRO A 171 6.61 8.64 -13.68
C PRO A 171 6.58 10.08 -14.22
N HIS A 172 5.56 10.39 -15.01
CA HIS A 172 5.23 11.77 -15.39
C HIS A 172 4.84 12.62 -14.18
N VAL A 173 4.11 12.00 -13.23
CA VAL A 173 3.80 12.57 -11.91
C VAL A 173 4.24 11.59 -10.84
N SER A 174 5.11 12.01 -9.94
CA SER A 174 5.58 11.22 -8.80
C SER A 174 5.00 11.77 -7.50
N ILE A 175 4.40 10.88 -6.71
CA ILE A 175 3.95 11.19 -5.34
C ILE A 175 4.84 10.42 -4.37
N LEU A 176 5.63 11.14 -3.58
CA LEU A 176 6.48 10.58 -2.53
C LEU A 176 5.97 11.06 -1.17
N LEU A 177 5.31 10.16 -0.43
CA LEU A 177 4.53 10.50 0.77
C LEU A 177 5.38 10.68 2.02
N ASN A 178 6.12 9.62 2.38
CA ASN A 178 6.92 9.56 3.60
C ASN A 178 7.95 8.45 3.50
N ILE A 179 9.02 8.56 4.28
CA ILE A 179 10.03 7.51 4.44
C ILE A 179 10.32 7.34 5.93
N ALA A 180 10.20 6.09 6.39
CA ALA A 180 10.60 5.63 7.70
C ALA A 180 11.29 4.26 7.56
N PRO A 181 12.13 3.82 8.51
CA PRO A 181 12.82 2.54 8.42
C PRO A 181 11.85 1.36 8.23
N GLU A 182 12.01 0.62 7.12
CA GLU A 182 11.25 -0.58 6.78
C GLU A 182 12.06 -1.44 5.79
N HIS A 183 11.95 -2.76 5.84
CA HIS A 183 12.64 -3.70 4.92
C HIS A 183 14.18 -3.53 4.88
N LEU A 184 14.81 -3.22 6.02
CA LEU A 184 16.25 -2.90 6.08
C LEU A 184 17.14 -4.09 5.75
N ASP A 185 16.73 -5.30 6.10
CA ASP A 185 17.40 -6.57 5.78
C ASP A 185 17.42 -6.83 4.27
N TYR A 186 16.32 -6.58 3.58
CA TYR A 186 16.27 -6.73 2.12
C TYR A 186 17.18 -5.71 1.42
N HIS A 187 17.06 -4.42 1.77
CA HIS A 187 17.83 -3.35 1.13
C HIS A 187 19.29 -3.27 1.64
N GLY A 188 19.58 -3.83 2.83
CA GLY A 188 20.90 -3.76 3.47
C GLY A 188 21.15 -2.46 4.25
N GLY A 189 20.08 -1.78 4.67
CA GLY A 189 20.13 -0.59 5.49
C GLY A 189 19.14 0.50 5.08
N PHE A 190 19.11 1.57 5.85
CA PHE A 190 18.16 2.67 5.63
C PHE A 190 18.51 3.53 4.42
N GLU A 191 19.80 3.83 4.20
CA GLU A 191 20.24 4.62 3.03
C GLU A 191 19.90 3.94 1.69
N PRO A 192 20.20 2.63 1.47
CA PRO A 192 19.75 1.93 0.27
C PRO A 192 18.23 1.89 0.10
N TYR A 193 17.48 1.79 1.19
CA TYR A 193 16.01 1.88 1.14
C TYR A 193 15.53 3.26 0.68
N CYS A 194 16.12 4.34 1.20
CA CYS A 194 15.85 5.71 0.74
C CYS A 194 16.23 5.89 -0.73
N ALA A 195 17.41 5.40 -1.13
CA ALA A 195 17.88 5.46 -2.51
C ALA A 195 16.94 4.72 -3.48
N ALA A 196 16.44 3.54 -3.08
CA ALA A 196 15.45 2.81 -3.87
C ALA A 196 14.18 3.63 -4.07
N LYS A 197 13.63 4.27 -3.02
CA LYS A 197 12.45 5.12 -3.14
C LYS A 197 12.69 6.41 -3.94
N ALA A 198 13.89 6.99 -3.84
CA ALA A 198 14.26 8.19 -4.60
C ALA A 198 14.26 7.94 -6.12
N ASN A 199 14.37 6.69 -6.59
CA ASN A 199 14.31 6.35 -8.03
C ASN A 199 12.97 6.74 -8.66
N ILE A 200 11.89 6.89 -7.89
CA ILE A 200 10.61 7.41 -8.42
C ILE A 200 10.76 8.80 -9.05
N ALA A 201 11.73 9.60 -8.56
CA ALA A 201 11.96 10.98 -9.03
C ALA A 201 13.29 11.18 -9.78
N ARG A 202 14.23 10.21 -9.67
CA ARG A 202 15.61 10.37 -10.14
C ARG A 202 15.73 10.67 -11.63
N HIS A 203 14.86 10.10 -12.45
CA HIS A 203 14.90 10.22 -13.91
C HIS A 203 13.82 11.16 -14.46
N GLN A 204 13.17 11.95 -13.59
CA GLN A 204 12.16 12.91 -14.02
C GLN A 204 12.77 14.07 -14.81
N LEU A 205 12.13 14.41 -15.92
CA LEU A 205 12.47 15.59 -16.72
C LEU A 205 11.86 16.85 -16.09
N ALA A 206 12.32 18.03 -16.56
CA ALA A 206 11.79 19.31 -16.09
C ALA A 206 10.28 19.54 -16.37
N SER A 207 9.72 18.81 -17.33
CA SER A 207 8.27 18.82 -17.63
C SER A 207 7.45 17.88 -16.74
N ALA A 208 8.09 17.02 -15.95
CA ALA A 208 7.45 16.12 -15.03
C ALA A 208 7.08 16.84 -13.71
N ILE A 209 6.30 16.17 -12.87
CA ILE A 209 5.80 16.72 -11.61
C ILE A 209 6.24 15.82 -10.45
N LEU A 210 6.79 16.44 -9.41
CA LEU A 210 7.10 15.78 -8.13
C LEU A 210 6.24 16.37 -7.02
N ILE A 211 5.46 15.51 -6.36
CA ILE A 211 4.58 15.88 -5.25
C ILE A 211 5.14 15.32 -3.94
N THR A 212 5.40 16.20 -2.97
CA THR A 212 5.94 15.83 -1.66
C THR A 212 5.31 16.66 -0.55
N HIS A 213 5.44 16.17 0.69
CA HIS A 213 5.14 16.97 1.86
C HIS A 213 6.16 18.11 1.99
N GLU A 214 5.70 19.34 2.16
CA GLU A 214 6.54 20.54 2.18
C GLU A 214 7.61 20.53 3.28
N GLU A 215 7.24 20.16 4.50
CA GLU A 215 8.12 20.22 5.67
C GLU A 215 9.01 18.98 5.86
N ASN A 216 8.91 17.97 4.99
CA ASN A 216 9.70 16.75 5.14
C ASN A 216 11.12 16.92 4.57
N GLN A 217 12.09 17.20 5.46
CA GLN A 217 13.48 17.43 5.09
C GLN A 217 14.11 16.23 4.39
N LEU A 218 13.86 15.00 4.86
CA LEU A 218 14.40 13.79 4.24
C LEU A 218 13.96 13.66 2.77
N LEU A 219 12.68 13.94 2.46
CA LEU A 219 12.20 13.90 1.08
C LEU A 219 12.87 14.98 0.21
N ARG A 220 13.10 16.17 0.75
CA ARG A 220 13.85 17.23 0.04
C ARG A 220 15.27 16.78 -0.29
N ASP A 221 15.95 16.17 0.69
CA ASP A 221 17.35 15.76 0.55
C ASP A 221 17.52 14.67 -0.50
N ILE A 222 16.71 13.59 -0.43
CA ILE A 222 16.82 12.46 -1.37
C ILE A 222 16.29 12.76 -2.78
N THR A 223 15.56 13.85 -2.96
CA THR A 223 15.06 14.32 -4.27
C THR A 223 15.70 15.63 -4.70
N SER A 224 16.79 16.07 -4.06
CA SER A 224 17.43 17.37 -4.31
C SER A 224 17.85 17.56 -5.78
N GLU A 225 18.31 16.48 -6.43
CA GLU A 225 18.75 16.48 -7.84
C GLU A 225 17.61 16.33 -8.86
N CYS A 226 16.35 16.16 -8.40
CA CYS A 226 15.21 16.01 -9.29
C CYS A 226 14.90 17.30 -10.03
N ALA A 227 14.85 17.25 -11.36
CA ALA A 227 14.60 18.39 -12.23
C ALA A 227 13.12 18.77 -12.36
N ALA A 228 12.19 17.92 -11.91
CA ALA A 228 10.73 18.09 -12.06
C ALA A 228 10.19 19.34 -11.37
N MET A 229 9.09 19.84 -11.86
CA MET A 229 8.29 20.87 -11.17
C MET A 229 7.81 20.30 -9.82
N ARG A 230 8.00 21.10 -8.76
CA ARG A 230 7.62 20.69 -7.41
C ARG A 230 6.26 21.22 -7.03
N HIS A 231 5.39 20.33 -6.58
CA HIS A 231 4.14 20.67 -5.91
C HIS A 231 4.20 20.12 -4.48
N HIS A 232 3.71 20.89 -3.53
CA HIS A 232 3.75 20.52 -2.13
C HIS A 232 2.35 20.47 -1.54
N PHE A 233 2.20 19.64 -0.52
CA PHE A 233 1.03 19.62 0.36
C PHE A 233 1.46 19.78 1.82
N ASN A 234 0.57 20.33 2.66
CA ASN A 234 0.81 20.52 4.09
C ASN A 234 -0.51 20.45 4.86
N GLU A 235 -0.50 19.91 6.09
CA GLU A 235 -1.66 19.91 6.98
C GLU A 235 -1.88 21.24 7.69
N ARG A 236 -1.06 22.24 7.41
CA ARG A 236 -1.11 23.56 7.97
C ARG A 236 -1.06 24.61 6.86
N LEU A 237 -1.49 25.82 7.20
CA LEU A 237 -1.37 26.96 6.29
C LEU A 237 0.08 27.14 5.83
N SER A 238 0.28 27.09 4.53
CA SER A 238 1.57 27.29 3.89
C SER A 238 1.42 28.13 2.62
N ALA A 239 2.38 29.03 2.40
CA ALA A 239 2.43 29.85 1.20
C ALA A 239 3.09 29.14 0.00
N SER A 240 3.78 28.02 0.24
CA SER A 240 4.50 27.26 -0.79
C SER A 240 3.79 25.97 -1.18
N SER A 241 2.72 25.58 -0.47
CA SER A 241 1.97 24.35 -0.77
C SER A 241 0.83 24.63 -1.74
N THR A 242 0.69 23.72 -2.72
CA THR A 242 -0.45 23.72 -3.67
C THR A 242 -1.76 23.39 -2.94
N THR A 243 -1.70 22.47 -1.96
CA THR A 243 -2.83 22.15 -1.09
C THR A 243 -2.41 22.18 0.37
N TYR A 244 -3.23 22.77 1.21
CA TYR A 244 -2.99 22.83 2.65
C TYR A 244 -4.30 22.90 3.44
N VAL A 245 -4.19 22.82 4.78
CA VAL A 245 -5.32 22.97 5.69
C VAL A 245 -5.25 24.30 6.42
N THR A 246 -6.38 25.00 6.48
CA THR A 246 -6.56 26.16 7.34
C THR A 246 -7.97 26.12 7.93
N ASP A 247 -8.10 26.37 9.23
CA ASP A 247 -9.38 26.34 9.97
C ASP A 247 -10.23 25.09 9.70
N GLY A 248 -9.58 23.92 9.64
CA GLY A 248 -10.23 22.63 9.37
C GLY A 248 -10.76 22.48 7.94
N THR A 249 -10.32 23.34 7.02
CA THR A 249 -10.72 23.32 5.60
C THR A 249 -9.51 23.06 4.73
N ILE A 250 -9.63 22.14 3.79
CA ILE A 250 -8.65 21.89 2.73
C ILE A 250 -8.80 22.98 1.68
N VAL A 251 -7.69 23.65 1.37
CA VAL A 251 -7.61 24.75 0.42
C VAL A 251 -6.61 24.41 -0.68
N ILE A 252 -6.94 24.73 -1.91
CA ILE A 252 -6.02 24.77 -3.05
C ILE A 252 -5.56 26.22 -3.24
N ASP A 253 -4.24 26.42 -3.38
CA ASP A 253 -3.63 27.69 -3.73
C ASP A 253 -2.99 27.58 -5.13
N GLN A 254 -3.51 28.37 -6.06
CA GLN A 254 -3.00 28.46 -7.43
C GLN A 254 -2.58 29.91 -7.71
N GLY A 255 -1.32 30.21 -7.41
CA GLY A 255 -0.76 31.55 -7.66
C GLY A 255 -1.42 32.66 -6.83
N GLY A 256 -1.80 32.35 -5.58
CA GLY A 256 -2.46 33.26 -4.65
C GLY A 256 -3.99 33.22 -4.68
N TYR A 257 -4.59 32.51 -5.62
CA TYR A 257 -6.04 32.23 -5.63
C TYR A 257 -6.34 31.02 -4.75
N ARG A 258 -7.00 31.27 -3.63
CA ARG A 258 -7.30 30.27 -2.59
C ARG A 258 -8.72 29.79 -2.69
N THR A 259 -8.90 28.50 -2.98
CA THR A 259 -10.22 27.91 -3.16
C THR A 259 -10.43 26.77 -2.15
N PRO A 260 -11.48 26.84 -1.32
CA PRO A 260 -11.82 25.76 -0.40
C PRO A 260 -12.38 24.56 -1.18
N ILE A 261 -11.96 23.32 -0.77
CA ILE A 261 -12.37 22.08 -1.40
C ILE A 261 -13.33 21.27 -0.53
N ALA A 262 -12.95 21.01 0.73
CA ALA A 262 -13.72 20.20 1.67
C ALA A 262 -13.32 20.54 3.10
N ARG A 263 -14.18 20.23 4.06
CA ARG A 263 -13.74 20.16 5.45
C ARG A 263 -12.98 18.87 5.69
N THR A 264 -11.98 18.90 6.56
CA THR A 264 -11.20 17.70 6.92
C THR A 264 -12.08 16.59 7.50
N ASN A 265 -13.14 16.94 8.22
CA ASN A 265 -14.10 16.00 8.80
C ASN A 265 -15.07 15.40 7.78
N ASP A 266 -15.18 15.96 6.58
CA ASP A 266 -16.03 15.46 5.50
C ASP A 266 -15.27 14.51 4.55
N LEU A 267 -13.98 14.28 4.80
CA LEU A 267 -13.20 13.32 4.03
C LEU A 267 -13.74 11.90 4.23
N PRO A 268 -13.75 11.07 3.17
CA PRO A 268 -14.24 9.69 3.25
C PRO A 268 -13.33 8.75 4.05
N ILE A 269 -12.16 9.24 4.47
CA ILE A 269 -11.15 8.51 5.25
C ILE A 269 -10.66 9.37 6.40
N ILE A 270 -10.54 8.76 7.58
CA ILE A 270 -10.23 9.45 8.83
C ILE A 270 -8.79 9.25 9.28
N GLY A 271 -8.30 10.14 10.11
CA GLY A 271 -6.98 10.09 10.74
C GLY A 271 -5.93 10.97 10.06
N PRO A 272 -4.88 11.37 10.80
CA PRO A 272 -3.88 12.32 10.33
C PRO A 272 -3.10 11.82 9.11
N GLY A 273 -2.73 10.53 9.08
CA GLY A 273 -2.07 9.94 7.90
C GLY A 273 -2.97 9.92 6.65
N ASN A 274 -4.28 9.74 6.83
CA ASN A 274 -5.24 9.79 5.72
C ASN A 274 -5.52 11.22 5.25
N LEU A 275 -5.38 12.21 6.12
CA LEU A 275 -5.39 13.62 5.70
C LEU A 275 -4.23 13.90 4.75
N GLN A 276 -2.99 13.48 5.09
CA GLN A 276 -1.83 13.60 4.19
C GLN A 276 -2.06 12.88 2.85
N ASN A 277 -2.59 11.66 2.90
CA ASN A 277 -2.93 10.89 1.70
C ASN A 277 -3.93 11.65 0.80
N SER A 278 -4.94 12.28 1.42
CA SER A 278 -5.95 13.08 0.71
C SER A 278 -5.35 14.33 0.08
N LEU A 279 -4.54 15.06 0.83
CA LEU A 279 -3.86 16.25 0.33
C LEU A 279 -2.94 15.92 -0.86
N ALA A 280 -2.16 14.84 -0.78
CA ALA A 280 -1.30 14.39 -1.86
C ALA A 280 -2.11 14.02 -3.13
N ALA A 281 -3.23 13.30 -2.97
CA ALA A 281 -4.11 12.92 -4.09
C ALA A 281 -4.80 14.14 -4.73
N ILE A 282 -5.26 15.10 -3.91
CA ILE A 282 -5.84 16.36 -4.38
C ILE A 282 -4.78 17.18 -5.14
N THR A 283 -3.56 17.29 -4.58
CA THR A 283 -2.45 18.00 -5.24
C THR A 283 -2.16 17.39 -6.63
N CYS A 284 -2.18 16.06 -6.74
CA CYS A 284 -2.02 15.36 -8.01
C CYS A 284 -3.10 15.74 -9.04
N ALA A 285 -4.35 15.74 -8.62
CA ALA A 285 -5.46 16.10 -9.51
C ALA A 285 -5.38 17.57 -9.95
N VAL A 286 -5.02 18.47 -9.05
CA VAL A 286 -4.78 19.90 -9.38
C VAL A 286 -3.65 20.05 -10.40
N ALA A 287 -2.52 19.35 -10.17
CA ALA A 287 -1.36 19.41 -11.04
C ALA A 287 -1.64 18.84 -12.44
N LEU A 288 -2.61 17.95 -12.58
CA LEU A 288 -3.10 17.40 -13.86
C LEU A 288 -4.31 18.17 -14.44
N GLY A 289 -4.67 19.33 -13.88
CA GLY A 289 -5.70 20.22 -14.44
C GLY A 289 -7.13 19.88 -14.04
N GLY A 290 -7.33 19.05 -12.99
CA GLY A 290 -8.66 18.75 -12.46
C GLY A 290 -9.34 20.00 -11.90
N THR A 291 -10.63 20.19 -12.21
CA THR A 291 -11.44 21.27 -11.66
C THR A 291 -11.85 21.01 -10.21
N ILE A 292 -12.25 22.05 -9.51
CA ILE A 292 -12.72 21.96 -8.12
C ILE A 292 -13.89 20.96 -8.00
N GLU A 293 -14.85 21.07 -8.90
CA GLU A 293 -16.05 20.24 -8.95
C GLU A 293 -15.70 18.76 -9.17
N GLN A 294 -14.76 18.47 -10.09
CA GLN A 294 -14.27 17.11 -10.36
C GLN A 294 -13.56 16.53 -9.13
N ILE A 295 -12.70 17.30 -8.49
CA ILE A 295 -12.00 16.88 -7.27
C ILE A 295 -13.00 16.57 -6.15
N GLN A 296 -13.96 17.47 -5.91
CA GLN A 296 -15.01 17.25 -4.92
C GLN A 296 -15.87 16.02 -5.25
N GLN A 297 -16.18 15.80 -6.53
CA GLN A 297 -16.95 14.64 -6.95
C GLN A 297 -16.17 13.33 -6.71
N GLY A 298 -14.88 13.31 -7.05
CA GLY A 298 -14.02 12.16 -6.80
C GLY A 298 -13.88 11.84 -5.30
N LEU A 299 -13.76 12.86 -4.44
CA LEU A 299 -13.77 12.67 -2.99
C LEU A 299 -15.09 12.06 -2.49
N ARG A 300 -16.24 12.53 -3.00
CA ARG A 300 -17.57 11.97 -2.65
C ARG A 300 -17.76 10.54 -3.14
N ASN A 301 -17.27 10.24 -4.33
CA ASN A 301 -17.42 8.92 -4.96
C ASN A 301 -16.41 7.88 -4.45
N PHE A 302 -15.36 8.34 -3.77
CA PHE A 302 -14.33 7.45 -3.25
C PHE A 302 -14.91 6.48 -2.22
N LYS A 303 -14.64 5.21 -2.46
CA LYS A 303 -14.92 4.14 -1.48
C LYS A 303 -13.59 3.75 -0.83
N PRO A 304 -13.48 3.86 0.50
CA PRO A 304 -12.31 3.39 1.21
C PRO A 304 -11.99 1.93 0.87
N LEU A 305 -10.70 1.61 0.91
CA LEU A 305 -10.27 0.22 0.68
C LEU A 305 -10.92 -0.69 1.71
N GLU A 306 -11.55 -1.75 1.24
CA GLU A 306 -12.09 -2.80 2.11
C GLU A 306 -11.01 -3.32 3.05
N HIS A 307 -11.41 -3.63 4.28
CA HIS A 307 -10.55 -4.16 5.32
C HIS A 307 -9.42 -3.22 5.80
N ARG A 308 -9.52 -1.92 5.52
CA ARG A 308 -8.55 -0.91 5.95
C ARG A 308 -9.24 0.26 6.65
N LEU A 309 -9.31 0.22 7.98
CA LEU A 309 -10.10 1.15 8.81
C LEU A 309 -11.51 1.37 8.24
N GLU A 310 -12.06 0.32 7.64
CA GLU A 310 -13.38 0.31 7.01
C GLU A 310 -14.45 0.43 8.08
N PHE A 311 -15.24 1.50 8.05
CA PHE A 311 -16.43 1.59 8.88
C PHE A 311 -17.46 0.57 8.38
N VAL A 312 -17.89 -0.33 9.27
CA VAL A 312 -18.84 -1.41 8.93
C VAL A 312 -20.27 -0.98 9.22
N ALA A 313 -20.53 -0.62 10.45
CA ALA A 313 -21.84 -0.19 10.90
C ALA A 313 -21.77 0.36 12.33
N THR A 314 -22.78 1.15 12.71
CA THR A 314 -23.11 1.40 14.12
C THR A 314 -24.21 0.43 14.54
N ARG A 315 -23.99 -0.30 15.62
CA ARG A 315 -24.97 -1.18 16.27
C ARG A 315 -25.08 -0.84 17.75
N HIS A 316 -26.25 -0.50 18.21
CA HIS A 316 -26.50 -0.11 19.63
C HIS A 316 -25.55 1.00 20.12
N GLU A 317 -25.37 2.03 19.28
CA GLU A 317 -24.46 3.15 19.51
C GLU A 317 -22.97 2.76 19.55
N ILE A 318 -22.59 1.51 19.27
CA ILE A 318 -21.20 1.07 19.10
C ILE A 318 -20.84 1.12 17.63
N SER A 319 -19.75 1.79 17.32
CA SER A 319 -19.21 1.86 15.95
C SER A 319 -18.17 0.75 15.73
N PHE A 320 -18.37 -0.07 14.69
CA PHE A 320 -17.50 -1.19 14.34
C PHE A 320 -16.62 -0.84 13.14
N TYR A 321 -15.30 -1.00 13.31
CA TYR A 321 -14.31 -0.76 12.27
C TYR A 321 -13.53 -2.01 11.93
N ASN A 322 -13.41 -2.30 10.63
CA ASN A 322 -12.69 -3.43 10.06
C ASN A 322 -11.33 -2.97 9.53
N ASP A 323 -10.27 -3.43 10.14
CA ASP A 323 -8.88 -3.19 9.72
C ASP A 323 -8.14 -4.52 9.54
N SER A 324 -8.79 -5.50 8.93
CA SER A 324 -8.24 -6.85 8.76
C SER A 324 -6.92 -6.89 7.98
N LEU A 325 -6.64 -5.87 7.18
CA LEU A 325 -5.37 -5.72 6.46
C LEU A 325 -4.19 -5.39 7.39
N ALA A 326 -4.43 -5.02 8.64
CA ALA A 326 -3.42 -4.73 9.67
C ALA A 326 -2.75 -6.02 10.17
N THR A 327 -1.76 -6.51 9.45
CA THR A 327 -1.06 -7.77 9.74
C THR A 327 0.24 -7.62 10.52
N ILE A 328 0.55 -6.40 10.97
CA ILE A 328 1.74 -6.03 11.75
C ILE A 328 1.37 -5.03 12.87
N PRO A 329 2.15 -4.95 13.97
CA PRO A 329 1.90 -4.03 15.09
C PRO A 329 1.72 -2.57 14.69
N ASP A 330 2.59 -2.04 13.82
CA ASP A 330 2.53 -0.65 13.34
C ASP A 330 1.17 -0.28 12.76
N ALA A 331 0.50 -1.22 12.10
CA ALA A 331 -0.81 -0.95 11.50
C ALA A 331 -1.87 -0.73 12.60
N LEU A 332 -1.89 -1.57 13.63
CA LEU A 332 -2.78 -1.39 14.78
C LEU A 332 -2.46 -0.09 15.54
N MET A 333 -1.18 0.24 15.76
CA MET A 333 -0.79 1.50 16.40
C MET A 333 -1.32 2.71 15.61
N ASN A 334 -1.18 2.69 14.28
CA ASN A 334 -1.71 3.74 13.42
C ASN A 334 -3.25 3.80 13.45
N ALA A 335 -3.91 2.66 13.54
CA ALA A 335 -5.37 2.59 13.66
C ALA A 335 -5.86 3.22 14.98
N LEU A 336 -5.17 2.95 16.09
CA LEU A 336 -5.48 3.58 17.39
C LEU A 336 -5.31 5.10 17.35
N VAL A 337 -4.25 5.60 16.70
CA VAL A 337 -4.04 7.05 16.51
C VAL A 337 -5.13 7.66 15.62
N ALA A 338 -5.51 6.97 14.55
CA ALA A 338 -6.51 7.45 13.60
C ALA A 338 -7.93 7.57 14.20
N LEU A 339 -8.31 6.59 15.02
CA LEU A 339 -9.63 6.53 15.65
C LEU A 339 -9.68 7.22 17.03
N GLY A 340 -8.51 7.47 17.63
CA GLY A 340 -8.36 8.25 18.86
C GLY A 340 -8.98 7.61 20.11
N ASP A 341 -9.37 8.47 21.04
CA ASP A 341 -9.86 8.09 22.39
C ASP A 341 -11.23 7.38 22.40
N GLU A 342 -11.87 7.26 21.27
CA GLU A 342 -13.15 6.56 21.17
C GLU A 342 -12.97 5.04 21.09
N VAL A 343 -11.77 4.52 20.77
CA VAL A 343 -11.51 3.09 20.75
C VAL A 343 -11.46 2.53 22.16
N GLU A 344 -12.46 1.74 22.51
CA GLU A 344 -12.56 1.08 23.82
C GLU A 344 -12.25 -0.42 23.72
N THR A 345 -12.60 -1.07 22.63
CA THR A 345 -12.41 -2.50 22.40
C THR A 345 -11.58 -2.77 21.17
N VAL A 346 -10.59 -3.64 21.30
CA VAL A 346 -9.74 -4.10 20.19
C VAL A 346 -9.85 -5.61 20.03
N ILE A 347 -10.16 -6.08 18.83
CA ILE A 347 -10.05 -7.47 18.41
C ILE A 347 -8.71 -7.62 17.71
N ALA A 348 -7.78 -8.42 18.28
CA ALA A 348 -6.42 -8.59 17.76
C ALA A 348 -5.94 -10.03 17.85
N GLY A 349 -4.76 -10.31 17.28
CA GLY A 349 -4.15 -11.63 17.27
C GLY A 349 -4.37 -12.42 15.98
N GLY A 350 -3.71 -13.57 15.89
CA GLY A 350 -3.69 -14.45 14.75
C GLY A 350 -2.37 -15.21 14.62
N PHE A 351 -2.00 -15.62 13.40
CA PHE A 351 -0.84 -16.46 13.13
C PHE A 351 0.48 -15.74 13.47
N ASP A 352 1.35 -16.43 14.17
CA ASP A 352 2.66 -15.93 14.60
C ASP A 352 3.71 -16.10 13.48
N ARG A 353 4.19 -14.98 12.97
CA ARG A 353 5.28 -14.90 11.97
C ARG A 353 6.62 -14.51 12.61
N GLY A 354 6.73 -14.56 13.94
CA GLY A 354 7.93 -14.12 14.67
C GLY A 354 8.05 -12.59 14.79
N VAL A 355 6.97 -11.84 14.55
CA VAL A 355 6.98 -10.39 14.68
C VAL A 355 6.96 -9.99 16.15
N ASP A 356 7.79 -9.00 16.52
CA ASP A 356 7.82 -8.44 17.88
C ASP A 356 6.55 -7.62 18.15
N MET A 357 5.79 -7.99 19.18
CA MET A 357 4.56 -7.31 19.62
C MET A 357 4.82 -6.26 20.73
N THR A 358 6.03 -6.16 21.25
CA THR A 358 6.40 -5.22 22.32
C THR A 358 6.01 -3.76 22.04
N PRO A 359 6.13 -3.24 20.78
CA PRO A 359 5.73 -1.87 20.46
C PRO A 359 4.24 -1.55 20.70
N LEU A 360 3.37 -2.57 20.77
CA LEU A 360 1.94 -2.36 21.07
C LEU A 360 1.70 -1.92 22.52
N GLY A 361 2.58 -2.26 23.44
CA GLY A 361 2.43 -1.92 24.86
C GLY A 361 2.28 -0.41 25.10
N PRO A 362 3.27 0.43 24.72
CA PRO A 362 3.16 1.89 24.82
C PRO A 362 1.94 2.46 24.08
N ALA A 363 1.55 1.89 22.94
CA ALA A 363 0.38 2.35 22.18
C ALA A 363 -0.93 2.10 22.93
N PHE A 364 -1.10 0.91 23.55
CA PHE A 364 -2.24 0.64 24.41
C PHE A 364 -2.22 1.52 25.66
N ALA A 365 -1.05 1.73 26.26
CA ALA A 365 -0.92 2.60 27.43
C ALA A 365 -1.35 4.04 27.14
N ALA A 366 -1.03 4.57 25.96
CA ALA A 366 -1.41 5.91 25.51
C ALA A 366 -2.87 6.02 25.07
N SER A 367 -3.56 4.90 24.78
CA SER A 367 -4.95 4.86 24.29
C SER A 367 -5.99 4.76 25.41
N LYS A 368 -7.26 4.78 25.05
CA LYS A 368 -8.40 4.50 25.96
C LYS A 368 -8.93 3.07 25.85
N VAL A 369 -8.22 2.18 25.19
CA VAL A 369 -8.59 0.77 25.08
C VAL A 369 -8.71 0.14 26.46
N LYS A 370 -9.81 -0.54 26.72
CA LYS A 370 -10.08 -1.29 27.96
C LYS A 370 -10.18 -2.80 27.71
N ASN A 371 -10.70 -3.18 26.55
CA ASN A 371 -11.02 -4.57 26.25
C ASN A 371 -10.12 -5.08 25.12
N LEU A 372 -9.44 -6.20 25.36
CA LEU A 372 -8.61 -6.90 24.40
C LEU A 372 -9.20 -8.29 24.13
N LEU A 373 -9.74 -8.48 22.94
CA LEU A 373 -10.31 -9.73 22.47
C LEU A 373 -9.28 -10.39 21.56
N LEU A 374 -8.74 -11.53 21.99
CA LEU A 374 -7.47 -12.02 21.48
C LEU A 374 -7.60 -13.38 20.80
N PHE A 375 -7.26 -13.41 19.51
CA PHE A 375 -7.11 -14.65 18.77
C PHE A 375 -5.75 -15.34 19.05
N PRO A 376 -5.67 -16.69 19.03
CA PRO A 376 -4.42 -17.41 19.06
C PRO A 376 -3.69 -17.18 17.71
N THR A 377 -2.35 -17.24 17.58
CA THR A 377 -1.35 -17.60 18.58
C THR A 377 -0.64 -16.37 19.17
N THR A 378 -0.73 -15.22 18.50
CA THR A 378 -0.06 -13.98 18.95
C THR A 378 -0.82 -13.24 20.05
N GLY A 379 -2.06 -13.62 20.35
CA GLY A 379 -2.87 -12.97 21.41
C GLY A 379 -2.15 -12.90 22.76
N GLN A 380 -1.43 -13.98 23.16
CA GLN A 380 -0.65 -13.94 24.40
C GLN A 380 0.46 -12.90 24.36
N LYS A 381 1.19 -12.80 23.25
CA LYS A 381 2.27 -11.80 23.10
C LYS A 381 1.75 -10.37 23.14
N ILE A 382 0.59 -10.13 22.54
CA ILE A 382 -0.11 -8.81 22.57
C ILE A 382 -0.52 -8.47 23.99
N TRP A 383 -1.10 -9.45 24.72
CA TRP A 383 -1.45 -9.28 26.11
C TRP A 383 -0.24 -8.94 26.99
N ASP A 384 0.83 -9.73 26.86
CA ASP A 384 2.05 -9.52 27.63
C ASP A 384 2.66 -8.13 27.39
N ALA A 385 2.64 -7.66 26.14
CA ALA A 385 3.09 -6.32 25.79
C ALA A 385 2.23 -5.23 26.45
N ALA A 386 0.89 -5.37 26.45
CA ALA A 386 -0.01 -4.41 27.07
C ALA A 386 0.21 -4.30 28.59
N ILE A 387 0.29 -5.45 29.28
CA ILE A 387 0.50 -5.48 30.74
C ILE A 387 1.90 -4.99 31.12
N ALA A 388 2.94 -5.36 30.36
CA ALA A 388 4.32 -4.92 30.65
C ALA A 388 4.48 -3.40 30.60
N ALA A 389 3.79 -2.74 29.67
CA ALA A 389 3.88 -1.28 29.52
C ALA A 389 3.12 -0.50 30.61
N GLN A 390 2.05 -1.05 31.16
CA GLN A 390 1.25 -0.39 32.19
C GLN A 390 0.64 -1.42 33.18
N PRO A 391 1.42 -1.96 34.11
CA PRO A 391 1.00 -3.04 35.00
C PRO A 391 -0.17 -2.69 35.94
N GLN A 392 -0.39 -1.40 36.19
CA GLN A 392 -1.46 -0.92 37.10
C GLN A 392 -2.80 -0.70 36.37
N ARG A 393 -2.81 -0.78 35.03
CA ARG A 393 -4.03 -0.60 34.24
C ARG A 393 -4.79 -1.92 34.17
N GLU A 394 -6.03 -1.86 34.54
CA GLU A 394 -6.93 -2.99 34.36
C GLU A 394 -7.43 -3.06 32.90
N TYR A 395 -7.05 -4.15 32.23
CA TYR A 395 -7.59 -4.53 30.93
C TYR A 395 -8.52 -5.73 31.09
N THR A 396 -9.63 -5.74 30.39
CA THR A 396 -10.45 -6.94 30.21
C THR A 396 -9.86 -7.78 29.08
N ARG A 397 -9.45 -9.02 29.38
CA ARG A 397 -9.02 -10.00 28.40
C ARG A 397 -10.13 -11.00 28.09
N VAL A 398 -10.35 -11.25 26.79
CA VAL A 398 -11.20 -12.34 26.33
C VAL A 398 -10.44 -13.11 25.25
N ASP A 399 -10.19 -14.38 25.48
CA ASP A 399 -9.64 -15.26 24.44
C ASP A 399 -10.78 -15.76 23.56
N VAL A 400 -10.65 -15.58 22.24
CA VAL A 400 -11.70 -15.90 21.27
C VAL A 400 -11.14 -16.83 20.18
N HIS A 401 -12.01 -17.69 19.65
CA HIS A 401 -11.63 -18.70 18.66
C HIS A 401 -12.37 -18.52 17.33
N THR A 402 -13.49 -17.81 17.34
CA THR A 402 -14.26 -17.49 16.13
C THR A 402 -14.58 -16.00 16.05
N MET A 403 -14.80 -15.50 14.85
CA MET A 403 -15.16 -14.10 14.66
C MET A 403 -16.53 -13.75 15.27
N SER A 404 -17.45 -14.70 15.28
CA SER A 404 -18.76 -14.52 15.93
C SER A 404 -18.63 -14.34 17.43
N GLU A 405 -17.79 -15.14 18.12
CA GLU A 405 -17.48 -14.96 19.55
C GLU A 405 -16.84 -13.59 19.80
N ALA A 406 -15.85 -13.19 18.96
CA ALA A 406 -15.18 -11.91 19.12
C ALA A 406 -16.14 -10.73 19.00
N VAL A 407 -17.01 -10.73 17.98
CA VAL A 407 -17.99 -9.65 17.77
C VAL A 407 -19.05 -9.62 18.85
N GLN A 408 -19.50 -10.78 19.34
CA GLN A 408 -20.46 -10.84 20.45
C GLN A 408 -19.83 -10.31 21.76
N ALA A 409 -18.62 -10.73 22.08
CA ALA A 409 -17.90 -10.22 23.25
C ALA A 409 -17.61 -8.72 23.14
N ALA A 410 -17.27 -8.23 21.95
CA ALA A 410 -17.10 -6.80 21.71
C ALA A 410 -18.40 -6.02 21.94
N TYR A 411 -19.51 -6.57 21.47
CA TYR A 411 -20.83 -5.98 21.68
C TYR A 411 -21.20 -5.88 23.18
N ASP A 412 -20.90 -6.92 23.95
CA ASP A 412 -21.24 -6.99 25.39
C ASP A 412 -20.33 -6.07 26.23
N LEU A 413 -19.12 -5.80 25.83
CA LEU A 413 -18.10 -5.09 26.60
C LEU A 413 -17.87 -3.62 26.18
N THR A 414 -18.26 -3.25 24.95
CA THR A 414 -18.04 -1.89 24.46
C THR A 414 -19.18 -0.97 24.90
N SER A 415 -18.85 0.16 25.49
CA SER A 415 -19.84 1.15 25.93
C SER A 415 -20.51 1.83 24.72
N PRO A 416 -21.79 2.25 24.84
CA PRO A 416 -22.45 3.10 23.87
C PRO A 416 -21.62 4.37 23.57
N GLY A 417 -21.58 4.79 22.30
CA GLY A 417 -20.79 5.92 21.84
C GLY A 417 -19.31 5.59 21.58
N LYS A 418 -18.87 4.35 21.84
CA LYS A 418 -17.48 3.92 21.67
C LYS A 418 -17.28 3.04 20.44
N ILE A 419 -16.00 2.76 20.15
CA ILE A 419 -15.54 2.02 18.97
C ILE A 419 -15.04 0.63 19.38
N CYS A 420 -15.52 -0.39 18.65
CA CYS A 420 -14.87 -1.68 18.51
C CYS A 420 -14.04 -1.69 17.23
N LEU A 421 -12.74 -1.87 17.38
CA LEU A 421 -11.76 -1.94 16.28
C LEU A 421 -11.28 -3.38 16.12
N MET A 422 -11.53 -4.00 14.96
CA MET A 422 -10.85 -5.24 14.56
C MET A 422 -9.60 -4.87 13.77
N SER A 423 -8.43 -4.91 14.43
CA SER A 423 -7.11 -4.62 13.86
C SER A 423 -6.10 -5.63 14.40
N PRO A 424 -5.88 -6.74 13.69
CA PRO A 424 -5.30 -7.94 14.25
C PRO A 424 -3.83 -7.85 14.64
N ALA A 425 -3.05 -6.93 14.08
CA ALA A 425 -1.59 -6.85 14.20
C ALA A 425 -0.86 -8.14 13.79
N SER A 426 -1.56 -9.10 13.22
CA SER A 426 -1.10 -10.46 12.94
C SER A 426 -1.71 -11.02 11.67
N SER A 427 -1.00 -11.98 11.06
CA SER A 427 -1.50 -12.73 9.91
C SER A 427 -2.76 -13.52 10.25
N SER A 428 -3.57 -13.83 9.24
CA SER A 428 -4.89 -14.49 9.40
C SER A 428 -4.84 -16.02 9.40
N PHE A 429 -3.77 -16.62 8.92
CA PHE A 429 -3.69 -18.05 8.52
C PHE A 429 -3.96 -19.11 9.60
N SER A 430 -4.02 -18.78 10.88
CA SER A 430 -4.29 -19.76 11.94
C SER A 430 -5.78 -20.10 12.12
N VAL A 431 -6.67 -19.16 11.76
CA VAL A 431 -8.12 -19.26 11.99
C VAL A 431 -8.90 -19.00 10.71
N PHE A 432 -8.34 -18.19 9.80
CA PHE A 432 -8.98 -17.73 8.56
C PHE A 432 -8.14 -18.11 7.34
N THR A 433 -8.75 -18.22 6.17
CA THR A 433 -8.08 -18.50 4.91
C THR A 433 -7.09 -17.40 4.53
N ASP A 434 -7.54 -16.16 4.62
CA ASP A 434 -6.72 -14.96 4.39
C ASP A 434 -7.31 -13.74 5.15
N TYR A 435 -6.73 -12.55 4.95
CA TYR A 435 -7.22 -11.33 5.59
C TYR A 435 -8.60 -10.89 5.08
N ARG A 436 -8.98 -11.25 3.85
CA ARG A 436 -10.29 -10.93 3.27
C ARG A 436 -11.36 -11.77 3.95
N ASP A 437 -11.14 -13.07 4.04
CA ASP A 437 -12.03 -13.98 4.76
C ASP A 437 -12.24 -13.51 6.21
N ARG A 438 -11.17 -13.14 6.93
CA ARG A 438 -11.26 -12.57 8.27
C ARG A 438 -12.12 -11.32 8.32
N GLY A 439 -11.90 -10.41 7.37
CA GLY A 439 -12.64 -9.15 7.30
C GLY A 439 -14.11 -9.32 6.91
N GLU A 440 -14.42 -10.23 5.99
CA GLU A 440 -15.81 -10.54 5.62
C GLU A 440 -16.55 -11.21 6.78
N GLN A 441 -15.92 -12.17 7.47
CA GLN A 441 -16.52 -12.77 8.66
C GLN A 441 -16.82 -11.75 9.75
N PHE A 442 -15.95 -10.73 9.93
CA PHE A 442 -16.21 -9.62 10.84
C PHE A 442 -17.42 -8.79 10.41
N LYS A 443 -17.46 -8.36 9.14
CA LYS A 443 -18.58 -7.60 8.58
C LYS A 443 -19.90 -8.35 8.73
N ASP A 444 -19.89 -9.65 8.45
CA ASP A 444 -21.09 -10.49 8.57
C ASP A 444 -21.52 -10.72 10.01
N ALA A 445 -20.58 -10.90 10.94
CA ALA A 445 -20.90 -11.03 12.36
C ALA A 445 -21.52 -9.73 12.90
N VAL A 446 -20.98 -8.56 12.54
CA VAL A 446 -21.54 -7.26 12.92
C VAL A 446 -22.95 -7.05 12.35
N LYS A 447 -23.20 -7.45 11.10
CA LYS A 447 -24.53 -7.36 10.48
C LYS A 447 -25.56 -8.24 11.19
N ARG A 448 -25.15 -9.39 11.73
CA ARG A 448 -26.00 -10.36 12.43
C ARG A 448 -26.30 -9.97 13.89
N LEU A 449 -25.62 -8.99 14.48
CA LEU A 449 -25.96 -8.49 15.80
C LEU A 449 -27.42 -8.05 15.82
N ALA A 450 -28.24 -8.74 16.61
CA ALA A 450 -29.68 -8.49 16.69
C ALA A 450 -29.97 -7.07 17.22
N PRO A 451 -31.00 -6.37 16.73
CA PRO A 451 -31.46 -5.15 17.38
C PRO A 451 -31.87 -5.48 18.81
N GLN A 452 -31.40 -4.68 19.78
CA GLN A 452 -31.85 -4.83 21.15
C GLN A 452 -33.38 -4.79 21.18
N LYS A 453 -34.02 -5.79 21.75
CA LYS A 453 -35.42 -5.64 22.20
C LYS A 453 -35.42 -4.52 23.24
N LYS A 454 -36.00 -3.37 22.89
CA LYS A 454 -36.32 -2.35 23.91
C LYS A 454 -37.12 -3.06 25.01
N LEU A 455 -36.51 -3.23 26.19
CA LEU A 455 -37.23 -3.56 27.43
C LEU A 455 -38.05 -2.36 27.85
#